data_87fa9fa2c6a69761ce1c536015710e24
#
_entry.id   87fa9fa2c6a69761ce1c536015710e24
#
_cell.length_a   1.000
_cell.length_b   1.000
_cell.length_c   1.000
_cell.angle_alpha   90.00
_cell.angle_beta   90.00
_cell.angle_gamma   90.00
#
_symmetry.space_group_name_H-M   'P 1'
#
loop_
_entity.id
_entity.type
_entity.pdbx_description
1 polymer ?
#
loop_
_entity_poly.entity_id
_entity_poly.type
_entity_poly.pdbx_seq_one_letter_code
_entity_poly.pdbx_strand_id
1 'polypeptide(L)'
;DFYIGELACKIDEFSRRTGGYLRKEDLEGYWCEWVKPIHIGYRDYEVWEIPPNGDGIIALMALNILKNFEFESDGRESAETCHRQLEAMKLAFADGTRYVADPKSMTVTAAELLSGSYGRMRSGLIGKTAGTPNAGDPRSGGTIYLCTADREGNMVSFIQSNFNGFGSDVVVPGTGISLQNRGCAFTLDGKSENCLGPEKKAFHTIIPGFLTKGGEAVGPFGVMGAFMQPQEIG
;
A
#
# COMPACT_ATOMS: atom_id res chain seq x y z
N ASP A 1 -24.26 -10.96 -5.98
CA ASP A 1 -24.13 -11.70 -7.24
C ASP A 1 -22.70 -12.12 -7.53
N PHE A 2 -21.72 -11.22 -7.30
CA PHE A 2 -20.29 -11.48 -7.54
C PHE A 2 -19.71 -12.60 -6.68
N TYR A 3 -20.07 -12.68 -5.40
CA TYR A 3 -19.48 -13.64 -4.47
C TYR A 3 -20.19 -14.99 -4.45
N ILE A 4 -21.52 -15.01 -4.55
CA ILE A 4 -22.33 -16.23 -4.38
C ILE A 4 -23.33 -16.49 -5.51
N GLY A 5 -23.50 -15.53 -6.45
CA GLY A 5 -24.52 -15.60 -7.49
C GLY A 5 -24.02 -16.10 -8.84
N GLU A 6 -24.68 -15.64 -9.91
CA GLU A 6 -24.40 -16.04 -11.28
C GLU A 6 -22.99 -15.69 -11.74
N LEU A 7 -22.48 -14.51 -11.33
CA LEU A 7 -21.11 -14.10 -11.68
C LEU A 7 -20.06 -15.02 -11.07
N ALA A 8 -20.24 -15.42 -9.80
CA ALA A 8 -19.35 -16.40 -9.15
C ALA A 8 -19.34 -17.73 -9.89
N CYS A 9 -20.50 -18.22 -10.33
CA CYS A 9 -20.60 -19.44 -11.13
C CYS A 9 -19.88 -19.32 -12.48
N LYS A 10 -20.06 -18.21 -13.19
CA LYS A 10 -19.34 -17.95 -14.48
C LYS A 10 -17.83 -17.90 -14.30
N ILE A 11 -17.35 -17.28 -13.22
CA ILE A 11 -15.92 -17.22 -12.89
C ILE A 11 -15.36 -18.63 -12.62
N ASP A 12 -16.03 -19.43 -11.79
CA ASP A 12 -15.60 -20.80 -11.46
C ASP A 12 -15.59 -21.71 -12.71
N GLU A 13 -16.68 -21.70 -13.50
CA GLU A 13 -16.79 -22.47 -14.73
C GLU A 13 -15.65 -22.12 -15.71
N PHE A 14 -15.40 -20.82 -15.92
CA PHE A 14 -14.33 -20.36 -16.78
C PHE A 14 -12.96 -20.78 -16.24
N SER A 15 -12.71 -20.61 -14.93
CA SER A 15 -11.47 -21.01 -14.29
C SER A 15 -11.18 -22.51 -14.46
N ARG A 16 -12.18 -23.37 -14.22
CA ARG A 16 -12.05 -24.83 -14.43
C ARG A 16 -11.70 -25.16 -15.88
N ARG A 17 -12.41 -24.56 -16.82
CA ARG A 17 -12.21 -24.82 -18.26
C ARG A 17 -10.83 -24.40 -18.75
N THR A 18 -10.24 -23.37 -18.18
CA THR A 18 -8.92 -22.83 -18.58
C THR A 18 -7.77 -23.32 -17.69
N GLY A 19 -8.01 -24.24 -16.74
CA GLY A 19 -6.99 -24.78 -15.85
C GLY A 19 -6.59 -23.83 -14.72
N GLY A 20 -7.42 -22.79 -14.44
CA GLY A 20 -7.21 -21.87 -13.32
C GLY A 20 -7.55 -22.51 -11.98
N TYR A 21 -7.10 -21.87 -10.89
CA TYR A 21 -7.29 -22.35 -9.52
C TYR A 21 -8.45 -21.69 -8.78
N LEU A 22 -8.92 -20.51 -9.22
CA LEU A 22 -10.01 -19.79 -8.57
C LEU A 22 -11.31 -20.59 -8.63
N ARG A 23 -11.99 -20.71 -7.49
CA ARG A 23 -13.23 -21.47 -7.31
C ARG A 23 -14.34 -20.57 -6.75
N LYS A 24 -15.59 -21.00 -6.96
CA LYS A 24 -16.74 -20.31 -6.38
C LYS A 24 -16.64 -20.23 -4.85
N GLU A 25 -16.18 -21.29 -4.22
CA GLU A 25 -15.98 -21.38 -2.77
C GLU A 25 -14.97 -20.34 -2.25
N ASP A 26 -13.96 -19.98 -3.03
CA ASP A 26 -13.00 -18.92 -2.68
C ASP A 26 -13.69 -17.54 -2.66
N LEU A 27 -14.64 -17.32 -3.55
CA LEU A 27 -15.42 -16.09 -3.58
C LEU A 27 -16.45 -16.06 -2.45
N GLU A 28 -17.15 -17.16 -2.19
CA GLU A 28 -18.13 -17.29 -1.10
C GLU A 28 -17.51 -17.09 0.28
N GLY A 29 -16.27 -17.53 0.45
CA GLY A 29 -15.51 -17.39 1.69
C GLY A 29 -14.95 -15.99 1.93
N TYR A 30 -15.08 -15.06 0.97
CA TYR A 30 -14.51 -13.71 1.09
C TYR A 30 -15.56 -12.69 1.52
N TRP A 31 -15.17 -11.80 2.43
CA TRP A 31 -15.96 -10.64 2.85
C TRP A 31 -15.09 -9.42 3.06
N CYS A 32 -15.70 -8.25 2.94
CA CYS A 32 -15.03 -6.97 3.23
C CYS A 32 -14.88 -6.78 4.73
N GLU A 33 -13.73 -6.25 5.13
CA GLU A 33 -13.43 -5.98 6.54
C GLU A 33 -13.37 -4.48 6.80
N TRP A 34 -13.94 -4.04 7.92
CA TRP A 34 -13.67 -2.72 8.48
C TRP A 34 -12.36 -2.79 9.28
N VAL A 35 -11.39 -1.98 8.90
CA VAL A 35 -10.09 -1.93 9.59
C VAL A 35 -9.91 -0.59 10.29
N LYS A 36 -9.17 -0.59 11.39
CA LYS A 36 -8.80 0.65 12.07
C LYS A 36 -7.62 1.27 11.33
N PRO A 37 -7.71 2.54 10.86
CA PRO A 37 -6.59 3.21 10.22
C PRO A 37 -5.40 3.35 11.17
N ILE A 38 -4.20 3.41 10.59
CA ILE A 38 -2.94 3.74 11.27
C ILE A 38 -2.51 5.15 10.89
N HIS A 39 -1.75 5.81 11.75
CA HIS A 39 -1.30 7.19 11.47
C HIS A 39 0.03 7.51 12.13
N ILE A 40 0.62 8.60 11.67
CA ILE A 40 1.70 9.31 12.36
C ILE A 40 1.43 10.81 12.37
N GLY A 41 1.96 11.50 13.38
CA GLY A 41 2.08 12.95 13.36
C GLY A 41 3.31 13.37 12.56
N TYR A 42 3.11 14.27 11.58
CA TYR A 42 4.15 14.94 10.83
C TYR A 42 3.89 16.45 10.81
N ARG A 43 4.75 17.22 11.48
CA ARG A 43 4.57 18.65 11.75
C ARG A 43 3.23 18.90 12.47
N ASP A 44 2.37 19.75 11.90
CA ASP A 44 1.05 20.10 12.46
C ASP A 44 -0.08 19.15 12.01
N TYR A 45 0.24 18.13 11.22
CA TYR A 45 -0.74 17.23 10.61
C TYR A 45 -0.60 15.80 11.11
N GLU A 46 -1.68 15.07 11.01
CA GLU A 46 -1.70 13.61 11.14
C GLU A 46 -2.00 13.02 9.77
N VAL A 47 -1.14 12.11 9.32
CA VAL A 47 -1.26 11.40 8.05
C VAL A 47 -1.76 10.00 8.34
N TRP A 48 -2.87 9.64 7.75
CA TRP A 48 -3.60 8.40 7.99
C TRP A 48 -3.57 7.51 6.77
N GLU A 49 -3.39 6.22 7.00
CA GLU A 49 -3.38 5.17 5.98
C GLU A 49 -4.12 3.93 6.49
N ILE A 50 -4.52 3.06 5.54
CA ILE A 50 -4.99 1.71 5.90
C ILE A 50 -3.82 0.87 6.43
N PRO A 51 -4.08 -0.06 7.38
CA PRO A 51 -3.00 -0.91 7.90
C PRO A 51 -2.45 -1.90 6.86
N PRO A 52 -1.30 -2.56 7.14
CA PRO A 52 -0.87 -3.71 6.35
C PRO A 52 -2.00 -4.73 6.14
N ASN A 53 -2.04 -5.37 5.05
CA ASN A 53 -1.06 -5.70 4.00
C ASN A 53 -0.79 -4.60 2.95
N GLY A 54 -1.45 -3.44 3.03
CA GLY A 54 -1.19 -2.29 2.17
C GLY A 54 0.16 -1.63 2.47
N ASP A 55 0.78 -1.06 1.45
CA ASP A 55 2.08 -0.40 1.55
C ASP A 55 2.01 1.07 1.98
N GLY A 56 0.84 1.60 2.33
CA GLY A 56 0.67 2.94 2.91
C GLY A 56 1.52 3.18 4.16
N ILE A 57 1.77 2.13 4.94
CA ILE A 57 2.70 2.20 6.07
C ILE A 57 4.11 2.62 5.65
N ILE A 58 4.54 2.38 4.41
CA ILE A 58 5.86 2.80 3.89
C ILE A 58 5.94 4.32 3.83
N ALA A 59 4.88 4.99 3.35
CA ALA A 59 4.80 6.45 3.38
C ALA A 59 4.87 6.97 4.82
N LEU A 60 4.11 6.36 5.73
CA LEU A 60 4.15 6.73 7.15
C LEU A 60 5.53 6.51 7.78
N MET A 61 6.24 5.41 7.44
CA MET A 61 7.61 5.16 7.88
C MET A 61 8.58 6.22 7.34
N ALA A 62 8.48 6.58 6.07
CA ALA A 62 9.32 7.63 5.48
C ALA A 62 9.11 8.97 6.19
N LEU A 63 7.87 9.39 6.40
CA LEU A 63 7.56 10.60 7.16
C LEU A 63 8.03 10.50 8.62
N ASN A 64 7.94 9.33 9.25
CA ASN A 64 8.45 9.08 10.61
C ASN A 64 9.97 9.22 10.72
N ILE A 65 10.69 8.91 9.64
CA ILE A 65 12.14 9.17 9.52
C ILE A 65 12.38 10.67 9.31
N LEU A 66 11.67 11.29 8.35
CA LEU A 66 11.87 12.68 7.94
C LEU A 66 11.55 13.68 9.04
N LYS A 67 10.62 13.42 9.95
CA LYS A 67 10.29 14.31 11.07
C LYS A 67 11.47 14.55 12.05
N ASN A 68 12.54 13.77 11.97
CA ASN A 68 13.74 13.94 12.77
C ASN A 68 14.75 14.91 12.14
N PHE A 69 14.43 15.50 10.99
CA PHE A 69 15.25 16.51 10.31
C PHE A 69 14.53 17.86 10.32
N GLU A 70 15.29 18.92 10.50
CA GLU A 70 14.84 20.28 10.23
C GLU A 70 15.04 20.57 8.74
N PHE A 71 14.00 21.15 8.12
CA PHE A 71 14.02 21.62 6.75
C PHE A 71 13.84 23.12 6.73
N GLU A 72 14.75 23.84 6.08
CA GLU A 72 14.63 25.29 5.92
C GLU A 72 13.44 25.63 5.00
N SER A 73 12.71 26.71 5.31
CA SER A 73 11.51 27.13 4.56
C SER A 73 11.79 27.38 3.07
N ASP A 74 13.00 27.83 2.75
CA ASP A 74 13.42 28.20 1.40
C ASP A 74 14.15 27.04 0.68
N GLY A 75 14.33 25.90 1.35
CA GLY A 75 15.11 24.76 0.86
C GLY A 75 14.30 23.59 0.30
N ARG A 76 13.01 23.77 -0.03
CA ARG A 76 12.14 22.66 -0.48
C ARG A 76 12.71 21.86 -1.65
N GLU A 77 13.36 22.53 -2.60
CA GLU A 77 13.96 21.92 -3.78
C GLU A 77 15.50 21.85 -3.68
N SER A 78 16.06 22.00 -2.47
CA SER A 78 17.51 21.89 -2.30
C SER A 78 17.97 20.44 -2.48
N ALA A 79 19.19 20.25 -2.95
CA ALA A 79 19.80 18.94 -3.09
C ALA A 79 19.83 18.18 -1.75
N GLU A 80 19.98 18.88 -0.64
CA GLU A 80 19.98 18.28 0.70
C GLU A 80 18.58 17.79 1.09
N THR A 81 17.53 18.57 0.84
CA THR A 81 16.14 18.17 1.08
C THR A 81 15.78 16.96 0.24
N CYS A 82 16.04 17.01 -1.07
CA CYS A 82 15.81 15.88 -1.97
C CYS A 82 16.57 14.62 -1.54
N HIS A 83 17.85 14.79 -1.13
CA HIS A 83 18.66 13.68 -0.63
C HIS A 83 18.03 13.02 0.61
N ARG A 84 17.61 13.81 1.60
CA ARG A 84 16.98 13.29 2.83
C ARG A 84 15.66 12.56 2.53
N GLN A 85 14.83 13.12 1.65
CA GLN A 85 13.57 12.51 1.23
C GLN A 85 13.80 11.17 0.52
N LEU A 86 14.73 11.13 -0.44
CA LEU A 86 15.06 9.90 -1.17
C LEU A 86 15.64 8.83 -0.26
N GLU A 87 16.57 9.19 0.64
CA GLU A 87 17.17 8.22 1.58
C GLU A 87 16.13 7.70 2.59
N ALA A 88 15.27 8.57 3.13
CA ALA A 88 14.19 8.14 4.02
C ALA A 88 13.25 7.16 3.33
N MET A 89 12.86 7.46 2.08
CA MET A 89 12.01 6.59 1.29
C MET A 89 12.68 5.24 0.99
N LYS A 90 13.96 5.23 0.62
CA LYS A 90 14.73 4.00 0.39
C LYS A 90 14.79 3.12 1.64
N LEU A 91 15.00 3.71 2.82
CA LEU A 91 14.99 3.00 4.09
C LEU A 91 13.60 2.44 4.41
N ALA A 92 12.56 3.23 4.21
CA ALA A 92 11.17 2.80 4.43
C ALA A 92 10.76 1.65 3.49
N PHE A 93 11.17 1.71 2.22
CA PHE A 93 10.93 0.60 1.27
C PHE A 93 11.71 -0.66 1.63
N ALA A 94 12.95 -0.55 2.08
CA ALA A 94 13.73 -1.70 2.53
C ALA A 94 13.02 -2.44 3.68
N ASP A 95 12.47 -1.70 4.63
CA ASP A 95 11.70 -2.25 5.73
C ASP A 95 10.32 -2.78 5.26
N GLY A 96 9.63 -2.01 4.41
CA GLY A 96 8.32 -2.40 3.88
C GLY A 96 8.38 -3.71 3.10
N THR A 97 9.33 -3.84 2.19
CA THR A 97 9.51 -5.08 1.41
C THR A 97 9.91 -6.28 2.26
N ARG A 98 10.53 -6.04 3.41
CA ARG A 98 10.92 -7.11 4.33
C ARG A 98 9.79 -7.55 5.26
N TYR A 99 9.01 -6.62 5.80
CA TYR A 99 8.11 -6.86 6.91
C TYR A 99 6.62 -6.75 6.56
N VAL A 100 6.25 -5.98 5.52
CA VAL A 100 4.84 -5.77 5.18
C VAL A 100 4.28 -6.96 4.40
N ALA A 101 3.27 -7.59 4.98
CA ALA A 101 2.60 -8.76 4.43
C ALA A 101 1.19 -8.85 5.04
N ASP A 102 0.50 -9.98 4.85
CA ASP A 102 -0.70 -10.28 5.63
C ASP A 102 -0.42 -10.10 7.12
N PRO A 103 -1.22 -9.32 7.87
CA PRO A 103 -1.00 -9.06 9.29
C PRO A 103 -0.80 -10.32 10.14
N LYS A 104 -1.45 -11.43 9.76
CA LYS A 104 -1.31 -12.73 10.43
C LYS A 104 0.07 -13.39 10.22
N SER A 105 0.82 -12.93 9.22
CA SER A 105 2.14 -13.47 8.83
C SER A 105 3.29 -12.54 9.20
N MET A 106 3.00 -11.30 9.60
CA MET A 106 4.03 -10.33 9.98
C MET A 106 4.66 -10.70 11.31
N THR A 107 5.99 -10.69 11.38
CA THR A 107 6.77 -10.89 12.62
C THR A 107 6.98 -9.60 13.40
N VAL A 108 6.75 -8.44 12.74
CA VAL A 108 6.85 -7.09 13.31
C VAL A 108 5.52 -6.37 13.12
N THR A 109 5.01 -5.76 14.17
CA THR A 109 3.74 -5.04 14.12
C THR A 109 3.87 -3.67 13.44
N ALA A 110 2.76 -3.15 12.90
CA ALA A 110 2.71 -1.78 12.38
C ALA A 110 3.10 -0.73 13.44
N ALA A 111 2.74 -0.95 14.70
CA ALA A 111 3.08 -0.05 15.80
C ALA A 111 4.60 0.00 16.06
N GLU A 112 5.30 -1.14 15.94
CA GLU A 112 6.76 -1.19 16.06
C GLU A 112 7.44 -0.47 14.91
N LEU A 113 6.98 -0.70 13.67
CA LEU A 113 7.50 -0.02 12.45
C LEU A 113 7.28 1.49 12.50
N LEU A 114 6.17 1.96 13.08
CA LEU A 114 5.84 3.38 13.22
C LEU A 114 6.29 4.00 14.55
N SER A 115 7.00 3.25 15.39
CA SER A 115 7.48 3.81 16.68
C SER A 115 8.46 4.96 16.45
N GLY A 116 8.37 6.00 17.29
CA GLY A 116 9.27 7.15 17.20
C GLY A 116 10.74 6.80 17.45
N SER A 117 11.00 5.74 18.24
CA SER A 117 12.37 5.21 18.46
C SER A 117 12.93 4.58 17.20
N TYR A 118 12.10 3.82 16.46
CA TYR A 118 12.49 3.22 15.18
C TYR A 118 12.77 4.30 14.12
N GLY A 119 11.87 5.28 13.97
CA GLY A 119 12.09 6.41 13.05
C GLY A 119 13.39 7.17 13.33
N ARG A 120 13.72 7.44 14.61
CA ARG A 120 14.99 8.06 14.99
C ARG A 120 16.20 7.17 14.67
N MET A 121 16.11 5.87 14.95
CA MET A 121 17.19 4.94 14.60
C MET A 121 17.45 4.92 13.09
N ARG A 122 16.40 4.88 12.28
CA ARG A 122 16.51 4.86 10.81
C ARG A 122 17.02 6.19 10.27
N SER A 123 16.61 7.34 10.82
CA SER A 123 17.13 8.65 10.41
C SER A 123 18.64 8.78 10.63
N GLY A 124 19.18 8.15 11.67
CA GLY A 124 20.62 8.11 11.92
C GLY A 124 21.46 7.36 10.87
N LEU A 125 20.82 6.61 9.97
CA LEU A 125 21.49 5.92 8.86
C LEU A 125 21.64 6.80 7.62
N ILE A 126 20.97 7.96 7.56
CA ILE A 126 21.04 8.89 6.43
C ILE A 126 22.33 9.70 6.57
N GLY A 127 23.31 9.37 5.73
CA GLY A 127 24.59 10.07 5.62
C GLY A 127 24.57 11.21 4.60
N LYS A 128 25.76 11.72 4.26
CA LYS A 128 25.93 12.78 3.23
C LYS A 128 25.95 12.24 1.79
N THR A 129 26.06 10.95 1.62
CA THR A 129 26.12 10.28 0.30
C THR A 129 25.01 9.28 0.18
N ALA A 130 24.59 9.00 -1.05
CA ALA A 130 23.54 8.03 -1.34
C ALA A 130 23.91 6.63 -0.78
N GLY A 131 23.03 6.09 0.07
CA GLY A 131 23.14 4.73 0.55
C GLY A 131 22.65 3.71 -0.50
N THR A 132 22.93 2.43 -0.29
CA THR A 132 22.40 1.34 -1.13
C THR A 132 21.56 0.39 -0.26
N PRO A 133 20.32 0.73 0.10
CA PRO A 133 19.40 -0.27 0.61
C PRO A 133 19.03 -1.21 -0.53
N ASN A 134 18.85 -2.50 -0.25
CA ASN A 134 18.44 -3.46 -1.27
C ASN A 134 17.09 -3.06 -1.85
N ALA A 135 17.02 -2.96 -3.18
CA ALA A 135 15.92 -2.37 -3.92
C ALA A 135 14.81 -3.37 -4.25
N GLY A 136 13.56 -2.86 -4.30
CA GLY A 136 12.45 -3.50 -5.00
C GLY A 136 12.42 -3.15 -6.50
N ASP A 137 11.63 -3.89 -7.30
CA ASP A 137 11.49 -3.74 -8.75
C ASP A 137 10.40 -2.68 -9.07
N PRO A 138 10.70 -1.57 -9.77
CA PRO A 138 9.71 -0.57 -10.14
C PRO A 138 9.03 -0.92 -11.48
N ARG A 139 7.89 -1.60 -11.46
CA ARG A 139 7.04 -1.79 -12.64
C ARG A 139 5.78 -0.95 -12.52
N SER A 140 5.48 -0.15 -13.55
CA SER A 140 4.32 0.73 -13.61
C SER A 140 3.00 -0.04 -13.65
N GLY A 141 2.05 0.31 -12.79
CA GLY A 141 0.69 -0.25 -12.75
C GLY A 141 -0.37 0.76 -13.19
N GLY A 142 -1.52 0.27 -13.65
CA GLY A 142 -2.71 1.07 -13.91
C GLY A 142 -3.59 1.12 -12.66
N THR A 143 -3.74 2.29 -12.06
CA THR A 143 -4.56 2.52 -10.85
C THR A 143 -5.46 3.72 -11.08
N ILE A 144 -6.65 3.75 -10.48
CA ILE A 144 -7.52 4.91 -10.44
C ILE A 144 -7.77 5.29 -8.99
N TYR A 145 -7.49 6.54 -8.65
CA TYR A 145 -7.85 7.16 -7.39
C TYR A 145 -8.94 8.21 -7.59
N LEU A 146 -9.89 8.28 -6.68
CA LEU A 146 -10.87 9.35 -6.60
C LEU A 146 -11.15 9.72 -5.13
N CYS A 147 -11.53 10.97 -4.91
CA CYS A 147 -12.04 11.42 -3.62
C CYS A 147 -13.33 12.22 -3.83
N THR A 148 -14.16 12.24 -2.81
CA THR A 148 -15.40 13.01 -2.80
C THR A 148 -15.73 13.48 -1.40
N ALA A 149 -16.46 14.60 -1.30
CA ALA A 149 -16.96 15.13 -0.05
C ALA A 149 -18.38 15.68 -0.26
N ASP A 150 -19.21 15.60 0.77
CA ASP A 150 -20.54 16.21 0.79
C ASP A 150 -20.58 17.45 1.70
N ARG A 151 -21.76 18.09 1.78
CA ARG A 151 -21.95 19.31 2.58
C ARG A 151 -22.04 19.02 4.08
N GLU A 152 -22.31 17.80 4.45
CA GLU A 152 -22.36 17.30 5.82
C GLU A 152 -20.97 16.98 6.38
N GLY A 153 -19.92 17.08 5.53
CA GLY A 153 -18.53 16.80 5.92
C GLY A 153 -18.14 15.33 5.82
N ASN A 154 -18.99 14.47 5.24
CA ASN A 154 -18.57 13.12 4.92
C ASN A 154 -17.59 13.13 3.76
N MET A 155 -16.52 12.34 3.87
CA MET A 155 -15.45 12.31 2.88
C MET A 155 -15.08 10.86 2.55
N VAL A 156 -14.79 10.61 1.28
CA VAL A 156 -14.36 9.28 0.80
C VAL A 156 -13.02 9.40 0.09
N SER A 157 -12.09 8.56 0.50
CA SER A 157 -10.84 8.30 -0.20
C SER A 157 -10.95 6.92 -0.84
N PHE A 158 -11.06 6.85 -2.16
CA PHE A 158 -11.35 5.62 -2.88
C PHE A 158 -10.30 5.33 -3.94
N ILE A 159 -9.83 4.10 -3.96
CA ILE A 159 -8.85 3.65 -4.93
C ILE A 159 -9.16 2.23 -5.38
N GLN A 160 -9.04 1.97 -6.69
CA GLN A 160 -9.17 0.62 -7.24
C GLN A 160 -8.17 0.39 -8.37
N SER A 161 -7.82 -0.86 -8.60
CA SER A 161 -6.84 -1.25 -9.61
C SER A 161 -6.87 -2.75 -9.85
N ASN A 162 -6.57 -3.14 -11.08
CA ASN A 162 -6.23 -4.52 -11.43
C ASN A 162 -4.74 -4.85 -11.21
N PHE A 163 -3.98 -3.91 -10.65
CA PHE A 163 -2.54 -3.84 -10.44
C PHE A 163 -1.81 -3.43 -11.72
N ASN A 164 -1.44 -4.32 -12.65
CA ASN A 164 -0.76 -3.96 -13.89
C ASN A 164 -1.76 -3.94 -15.06
N GLY A 165 -1.94 -2.78 -15.73
CA GLY A 165 -2.75 -2.64 -16.92
C GLY A 165 -4.15 -3.25 -16.79
N PHE A 166 -4.47 -4.23 -17.61
CA PHE A 166 -5.72 -5.02 -17.57
C PHE A 166 -5.70 -6.17 -16.53
N GLY A 167 -4.73 -6.19 -15.63
CA GLY A 167 -4.58 -7.24 -14.64
C GLY A 167 -3.86 -8.47 -15.22
N SER A 168 -4.47 -9.64 -15.08
CA SER A 168 -3.95 -10.91 -15.59
C SER A 168 -4.15 -11.10 -17.10
N ASP A 169 -4.72 -10.13 -17.81
CA ASP A 169 -5.19 -10.25 -19.21
C ASP A 169 -6.28 -11.32 -19.41
N VAL A 170 -6.86 -11.80 -18.31
CA VAL A 170 -7.92 -12.78 -18.31
C VAL A 170 -9.26 -12.09 -18.13
N VAL A 171 -10.11 -12.14 -19.15
CA VAL A 171 -11.48 -11.63 -19.11
C VAL A 171 -12.46 -12.79 -19.04
N VAL A 172 -13.33 -12.79 -18.04
CA VAL A 172 -14.37 -13.83 -17.89
C VAL A 172 -15.45 -13.62 -18.92
N PRO A 173 -15.69 -14.57 -19.86
CA PRO A 173 -16.66 -14.40 -20.94
C PRO A 173 -18.07 -14.12 -20.45
N GLY A 174 -18.75 -13.18 -21.11
CA GLY A 174 -20.14 -12.80 -20.80
C GLY A 174 -20.33 -12.00 -19.51
N THR A 175 -19.23 -11.49 -18.89
CA THR A 175 -19.30 -10.68 -17.68
C THR A 175 -18.67 -9.29 -17.82
N GLY A 176 -17.71 -9.12 -18.74
CA GLY A 176 -16.89 -7.91 -18.81
C GLY A 176 -15.86 -7.75 -17.69
N ILE A 177 -15.70 -8.77 -16.83
CA ILE A 177 -14.78 -8.73 -15.68
C ILE A 177 -13.39 -9.15 -16.14
N SER A 178 -12.40 -8.24 -16.00
CA SER A 178 -10.98 -8.54 -16.09
C SER A 178 -10.44 -8.89 -14.70
N LEU A 179 -9.77 -10.05 -14.57
CA LEU A 179 -9.23 -10.50 -13.31
C LEU A 179 -7.92 -9.76 -13.02
N GLN A 180 -7.79 -9.26 -11.79
CA GLN A 180 -6.57 -8.61 -11.32
C GLN A 180 -5.38 -9.59 -11.24
N ASN A 181 -4.15 -9.06 -11.24
CA ASN A 181 -2.93 -9.88 -11.20
C ASN A 181 -2.07 -9.65 -9.94
N ARG A 182 -2.67 -9.23 -8.81
CA ARG A 182 -1.93 -8.93 -7.56
C ARG A 182 -1.24 -10.13 -6.93
N GLY A 183 -1.66 -11.35 -7.29
CA GLY A 183 -0.98 -12.57 -6.86
C GLY A 183 0.51 -12.61 -7.23
N CYS A 184 0.95 -11.85 -8.26
CA CYS A 184 2.36 -11.74 -8.61
C CYS A 184 3.21 -10.99 -7.56
N ALA A 185 2.57 -10.31 -6.59
CA ALA A 185 3.27 -9.68 -5.47
C ALA A 185 3.77 -10.70 -4.42
N PHE A 186 3.24 -11.92 -4.39
CA PHE A 186 3.80 -12.96 -3.55
C PHE A 186 5.18 -13.41 -4.01
N THR A 187 6.01 -13.82 -3.06
CA THR A 187 7.26 -14.53 -3.34
C THR A 187 7.12 -16.03 -3.10
N LEU A 188 7.98 -16.84 -3.72
CA LEU A 188 8.11 -18.26 -3.43
C LEU A 188 9.20 -18.57 -2.41
N ASP A 189 9.92 -17.56 -1.91
CA ASP A 189 10.88 -17.73 -0.82
C ASP A 189 10.16 -18.00 0.50
N GLY A 190 10.25 -19.21 1.01
CA GLY A 190 9.63 -19.64 2.27
C GLY A 190 10.13 -18.90 3.51
N LYS A 191 11.20 -18.11 3.41
CA LYS A 191 11.70 -17.25 4.51
C LYS A 191 11.06 -15.87 4.51
N SER A 192 10.37 -15.51 3.45
CA SER A 192 9.67 -14.22 3.34
C SER A 192 8.31 -14.26 4.04
N GLU A 193 7.99 -13.20 4.75
CA GLU A 193 6.67 -13.01 5.36
C GLU A 193 5.57 -12.89 4.30
N ASN A 194 5.91 -12.46 3.08
CA ASN A 194 5.01 -12.41 1.93
C ASN A 194 5.12 -13.65 1.01
N CYS A 195 5.57 -14.79 1.54
CA CYS A 195 5.54 -16.05 0.79
C CYS A 195 4.11 -16.48 0.48
N LEU A 196 3.88 -16.99 -0.74
CA LEU A 196 2.58 -17.52 -1.16
C LEU A 196 2.09 -18.61 -0.19
N GLY A 197 0.84 -18.52 0.22
CA GLY A 197 0.19 -19.49 1.11
C GLY A 197 -1.33 -19.41 0.97
N PRO A 198 -2.06 -20.42 1.49
CA PRO A 198 -3.51 -20.44 1.48
C PRO A 198 -4.09 -19.32 2.36
N GLU A 199 -5.23 -18.76 1.95
CA GLU A 199 -5.98 -17.72 2.67
C GLU A 199 -5.16 -16.49 3.06
N LYS A 200 -4.10 -16.18 2.31
CA LYS A 200 -3.14 -15.13 2.61
C LYS A 200 -3.34 -13.92 1.72
N LYS A 201 -3.35 -12.72 2.32
CA LYS A 201 -3.36 -11.43 1.61
C LYS A 201 -1.96 -11.12 1.08
N ALA A 202 -1.87 -10.81 -0.22
CA ALA A 202 -0.62 -10.36 -0.82
C ALA A 202 -0.24 -8.96 -0.33
N PHE A 203 1.05 -8.62 -0.38
CA PHE A 203 1.51 -7.23 -0.33
C PHE A 203 0.72 -6.39 -1.34
N HIS A 204 0.16 -5.27 -0.91
CA HIS A 204 -0.84 -4.54 -1.67
C HIS A 204 -0.48 -3.07 -1.82
N THR A 205 -0.52 -2.56 -3.03
CA THR A 205 -0.09 -1.20 -3.41
C THR A 205 -1.23 -0.20 -3.54
N ILE A 206 -2.34 -0.39 -2.84
CA ILE A 206 -3.46 0.57 -2.80
C ILE A 206 -3.45 1.27 -1.46
N ILE A 207 -3.29 2.60 -1.49
CA ILE A 207 -3.11 3.44 -0.31
C ILE A 207 -4.00 4.69 -0.38
N PRO A 208 -5.29 4.57 -0.04
CA PRO A 208 -6.19 5.72 0.07
C PRO A 208 -5.89 6.46 1.38
N GLY A 209 -5.16 7.59 1.29
CA GLY A 209 -4.74 8.36 2.45
C GLY A 209 -5.77 9.37 2.92
N PHE A 210 -5.61 9.86 4.16
CA PHE A 210 -6.42 10.92 4.74
C PHE A 210 -5.57 11.83 5.64
N LEU A 211 -5.85 13.14 5.60
CA LEU A 211 -5.14 14.15 6.36
C LEU A 211 -6.05 14.78 7.40
N THR A 212 -5.57 14.90 8.64
CA THR A 212 -6.21 15.66 9.71
C THR A 212 -5.25 16.70 10.30
N LYS A 213 -5.80 17.74 10.93
CA LYS A 213 -5.06 18.75 11.69
C LYS A 213 -5.82 19.11 12.95
N GLY A 214 -5.18 18.92 14.10
CA GLY A 214 -5.83 19.20 15.39
C GLY A 214 -7.10 18.39 15.65
N GLY A 215 -7.20 17.18 15.08
CA GLY A 215 -8.39 16.33 15.17
C GLY A 215 -9.48 16.63 14.14
N GLU A 216 -9.34 17.70 13.35
CA GLU A 216 -10.29 18.08 12.30
C GLU A 216 -9.87 17.50 10.95
N ALA A 217 -10.87 17.10 10.15
CA ALA A 217 -10.65 16.60 8.80
C ALA A 217 -10.11 17.70 7.88
N VAL A 218 -8.96 17.48 7.25
CA VAL A 218 -8.45 18.34 6.17
C VAL A 218 -8.92 17.79 4.83
N GLY A 219 -8.79 16.48 4.61
CA GLY A 219 -9.34 15.82 3.44
C GLY A 219 -8.65 14.53 3.05
N PRO A 220 -9.29 13.77 2.14
CA PRO A 220 -8.72 12.60 1.51
C PRO A 220 -7.66 12.98 0.47
N PHE A 221 -6.63 12.17 0.35
CA PHE A 221 -5.62 12.29 -0.70
C PHE A 221 -5.18 10.92 -1.19
N GLY A 222 -4.57 10.86 -2.36
CA GLY A 222 -3.99 9.65 -2.91
C GLY A 222 -3.46 9.88 -4.32
N VAL A 223 -2.62 8.95 -4.75
CA VAL A 223 -1.91 8.99 -6.00
C VAL A 223 -1.99 7.64 -6.72
N MET A 224 -1.53 7.58 -7.94
CA MET A 224 -1.56 6.38 -8.77
C MET A 224 -0.15 6.07 -9.25
N GLY A 225 0.33 4.83 -9.09
CA GLY A 225 1.69 4.49 -9.54
C GLY A 225 2.24 3.19 -8.92
N ALA A 226 1.39 2.27 -8.50
CA ALA A 226 1.80 1.01 -7.87
C ALA A 226 2.78 1.26 -6.71
N PHE A 227 4.00 0.71 -6.77
CA PHE A 227 5.04 0.90 -5.76
C PHE A 227 5.57 2.35 -5.64
N MET A 228 5.19 3.25 -6.56
CA MET A 228 5.57 4.67 -6.48
C MET A 228 4.65 5.47 -5.54
N GLN A 229 3.46 4.98 -5.23
CA GLN A 229 2.48 5.72 -4.43
C GLN A 229 3.03 6.21 -3.08
N PRO A 230 3.75 5.42 -2.29
CA PRO A 230 4.34 5.91 -1.04
C PRO A 230 5.34 7.07 -1.24
N GLN A 231 6.06 7.10 -2.38
CA GLN A 231 7.03 8.15 -2.70
C GLN A 231 6.35 9.48 -3.04
N GLU A 232 5.18 9.44 -3.67
CA GLU A 232 4.43 10.63 -4.06
C GLU A 232 3.63 11.22 -2.88
N ILE A 233 3.40 10.42 -1.84
CA ILE A 233 2.72 10.84 -0.59
C ILE A 233 3.72 11.41 0.43
N GLY A 234 4.93 10.90 0.51
CA GLY A 234 6.01 11.33 1.43
C GLY A 234 6.81 12.50 0.88
#